data_0ad81bce03f09ddf3c7979ab467064d0
#
_entry.id   0ad81bce03f09ddf3c7979ab467064d0
#
_cell.length_a   1.000
_cell.length_b   1.000
_cell.length_c   1.000
_cell.angle_alpha   90.00
_cell.angle_beta   90.00
_cell.angle_gamma   90.00
#
_symmetry.space_group_name_H-M   'P 1'
#
loop_
_entity.id
_entity.type
_entity.pdbx_description
1 polymer ?
#
loop_
_entity_poly.entity_id
_entity_poly.type
_entity_poly.pdbx_seq_one_letter_code
_entity_poly.pdbx_strand_id
1 'polypeptide(L)'
;MSAADKKSALRYAVIGAGMAGVLAAIKLKERGEEFAVYEKADRLGGTWRENRYPGLTCDVPAHAYTYSFEPYPEWTAFYANGGEIQTYFEKTAEKYGVMPHIRFNSEVVSTVWDADRAVWKLGLVNGEQVEADVVIAASGVLHHPNIPAIPGLDTFKGHAFHTARWDDDAPIEGAKVGLIGCGSTGIQIVTAINKKVEKLVHFQRSPQWIMPVEQFAYTEADREAFRKDPSLMDAIRFSDEYIGSVRRFTDAITDFHSPEIKQIEDICQQYLDAKITDPELKQKLTPNYRAACKRLVYSWCYYDEVQNPSVFVETGSIAQVEPNGVRMKDGTFHELDTLILATGFKADRFIRPTTVLGEGGRSLDD
;
A
#
# COMPACT_ATOMS: atom_id res chain seq x y z
N MET A 1 -19.82 36.52 39.66
CA MET A 1 -18.84 35.79 38.84
C MET A 1 -19.61 34.81 38.00
N SER A 2 -19.71 35.12 36.74
CA SER A 2 -20.44 34.32 35.74
C SER A 2 -19.81 32.95 35.61
N ALA A 3 -20.65 31.91 35.67
CA ALA A 3 -20.25 30.56 35.27
C ALA A 3 -19.80 30.63 33.80
N ALA A 4 -18.49 30.55 33.59
CA ALA A 4 -17.98 30.38 32.23
C ALA A 4 -18.61 29.09 31.69
N ASP A 5 -19.36 29.21 30.60
CA ASP A 5 -19.88 28.09 29.84
C ASP A 5 -18.75 27.08 29.63
N LYS A 6 -18.81 25.95 30.32
CA LYS A 6 -18.03 24.77 29.95
C LYS A 6 -18.51 24.41 28.57
N LYS A 7 -17.80 24.84 27.53
CA LYS A 7 -17.98 24.34 26.18
C LYS A 7 -17.99 22.82 26.29
N SER A 8 -19.12 22.20 26.00
CA SER A 8 -19.21 20.74 25.95
C SER A 8 -18.08 20.24 25.06
N ALA A 9 -17.29 19.28 25.54
CA ALA A 9 -16.24 18.68 24.73
C ALA A 9 -16.86 18.14 23.44
N LEU A 10 -16.21 18.41 22.32
CA LEU A 10 -16.66 17.87 21.02
C LEU A 10 -16.42 16.37 20.99
N ARG A 11 -17.39 15.64 20.43
CA ARG A 11 -17.30 14.19 20.20
C ARG A 11 -16.75 13.94 18.81
N TYR A 12 -15.67 13.22 18.70
CA TYR A 12 -15.04 12.91 17.42
C TYR A 12 -15.27 11.43 17.06
N ALA A 13 -15.68 11.18 15.81
CA ALA A 13 -15.66 9.85 15.21
C ALA A 13 -14.54 9.78 14.17
N VAL A 14 -13.60 8.87 14.36
CA VAL A 14 -12.52 8.59 13.40
C VAL A 14 -12.85 7.30 12.65
N ILE A 15 -12.89 7.35 11.31
CA ILE A 15 -13.20 6.18 10.48
C ILE A 15 -11.90 5.59 9.94
N GLY A 16 -11.56 4.39 10.41
CA GLY A 16 -10.35 3.64 10.07
C GLY A 16 -9.25 3.78 11.11
N ALA A 17 -8.59 2.67 11.44
CA ALA A 17 -7.46 2.58 12.37
C ALA A 17 -6.14 2.25 11.64
N GLY A 18 -5.96 2.75 10.43
CA GLY A 18 -4.66 2.80 9.76
C GLY A 18 -3.76 3.87 10.37
N MET A 19 -2.62 4.13 9.73
CA MET A 19 -1.63 5.12 10.17
C MET A 19 -2.26 6.48 10.51
N ALA A 20 -3.14 7.01 9.65
CA ALA A 20 -3.78 8.31 9.86
C ALA A 20 -4.78 8.28 11.02
N GLY A 21 -5.54 7.19 11.20
CA GLY A 21 -6.52 7.06 12.28
C GLY A 21 -5.87 6.92 13.64
N VAL A 22 -4.78 6.15 13.75
CA VAL A 22 -3.97 6.05 14.99
C VAL A 22 -3.38 7.42 15.34
N LEU A 23 -2.85 8.16 14.36
CA LEU A 23 -2.36 9.52 14.58
C LEU A 23 -3.46 10.45 15.09
N ALA A 24 -4.64 10.43 14.45
CA ALA A 24 -5.79 11.25 14.88
C ALA A 24 -6.17 10.92 16.32
N ALA A 25 -6.27 9.63 16.67
CA ALA A 25 -6.58 9.19 18.02
C ALA A 25 -5.57 9.69 19.08
N ILE A 26 -4.27 9.59 18.76
CA ILE A 26 -3.20 10.10 19.65
C ILE A 26 -3.37 11.62 19.87
N LYS A 27 -3.58 12.37 18.79
CA LYS A 27 -3.69 13.85 18.89
C LYS A 27 -4.98 14.31 19.57
N LEU A 28 -6.08 13.61 19.39
CA LEU A 28 -7.33 13.87 20.11
C LEU A 28 -7.17 13.59 21.61
N LYS A 29 -6.54 12.46 21.96
CA LYS A 29 -6.26 12.09 23.34
C LYS A 29 -5.35 13.11 24.04
N GLU A 30 -4.27 13.56 23.40
CA GLU A 30 -3.36 14.59 23.90
C GLU A 30 -4.10 15.91 24.21
N ARG A 31 -5.19 16.21 23.48
CA ARG A 31 -6.02 17.40 23.69
C ARG A 31 -7.13 17.21 24.71
N GLY A 32 -7.31 15.98 25.22
CA GLY A 32 -8.39 15.66 26.13
C GLY A 32 -9.78 15.66 25.50
N GLU A 33 -9.87 15.47 24.19
CA GLU A 33 -11.14 15.41 23.45
C GLU A 33 -11.82 14.04 23.64
N GLU A 34 -13.15 14.01 23.51
CA GLU A 34 -13.92 12.77 23.49
C GLU A 34 -13.92 12.19 22.08
N PHE A 35 -13.46 10.93 21.91
CA PHE A 35 -13.40 10.31 20.61
C PHE A 35 -13.58 8.80 20.63
N ALA A 36 -14.01 8.25 19.48
CA ALA A 36 -13.95 6.83 19.18
C ALA A 36 -13.42 6.62 17.76
N VAL A 37 -12.64 5.55 17.57
CA VAL A 37 -12.16 5.10 16.25
C VAL A 37 -12.94 3.87 15.84
N TYR A 38 -13.50 3.88 14.65
CA TYR A 38 -14.28 2.76 14.10
C TYR A 38 -13.46 2.08 13.01
N GLU A 39 -13.03 0.85 13.27
CA GLU A 39 -12.24 0.05 12.35
C GLU A 39 -13.07 -1.17 11.89
N LYS A 40 -13.17 -1.34 10.56
CA LYS A 40 -13.92 -2.46 9.97
C LYS A 40 -13.27 -3.82 10.24
N ALA A 41 -11.96 -3.83 10.39
CA ALA A 41 -11.17 -5.03 10.62
C ALA A 41 -11.11 -5.42 12.10
N ASP A 42 -10.59 -6.60 12.37
CA ASP A 42 -10.36 -7.14 13.71
C ASP A 42 -9.09 -6.62 14.37
N ARG A 43 -8.29 -5.81 13.65
CA ARG A 43 -6.98 -5.34 14.03
C ARG A 43 -6.65 -4.02 13.35
N LEU A 44 -5.90 -3.13 14.00
CA LEU A 44 -5.44 -1.89 13.39
C LEU A 44 -4.33 -2.13 12.34
N GLY A 45 -3.96 -1.09 11.58
CA GLY A 45 -2.80 -1.10 10.68
C GLY A 45 -3.12 -0.74 9.23
N GLY A 46 -4.40 -0.80 8.80
CA GLY A 46 -4.81 -0.39 7.45
C GLY A 46 -4.02 -1.14 6.36
N THR A 47 -3.29 -0.41 5.52
CA THR A 47 -2.50 -0.97 4.41
C THR A 47 -1.56 -2.11 4.86
N TRP A 48 -0.93 -1.99 6.01
CA TRP A 48 0.05 -2.95 6.51
C TRP A 48 -0.58 -4.18 7.15
N ARG A 49 -1.82 -4.09 7.58
CA ARG A 49 -2.65 -5.22 7.96
C ARG A 49 -3.23 -5.95 6.75
N GLU A 50 -3.71 -5.19 5.76
CA GLU A 50 -4.40 -5.74 4.58
C GLU A 50 -3.46 -6.48 3.64
N ASN A 51 -2.22 -6.01 3.50
CA ASN A 51 -1.24 -6.58 2.59
C ASN A 51 -0.27 -7.48 3.35
N ARG A 52 -0.20 -8.76 2.95
CA ARG A 52 0.63 -9.79 3.61
C ARG A 52 1.39 -10.65 2.61
N TYR A 53 1.42 -10.24 1.35
CA TYR A 53 2.08 -10.99 0.29
C TYR A 53 3.60 -11.11 0.54
N PRO A 54 4.23 -12.18 0.06
CA PRO A 54 5.67 -12.37 0.18
C PRO A 54 6.47 -11.23 -0.46
N GLY A 55 7.50 -10.77 0.23
CA GLY A 55 8.35 -9.68 -0.25
C GLY A 55 7.82 -8.27 0.00
N LEU A 56 6.69 -8.13 0.71
CA LEU A 56 6.13 -6.81 1.05
C LEU A 56 7.12 -5.97 1.85
N THR A 57 7.54 -4.86 1.26
CA THR A 57 8.35 -3.82 1.92
C THR A 57 7.78 -2.44 1.62
N CYS A 58 8.09 -1.48 2.48
CA CYS A 58 7.89 -0.07 2.14
C CYS A 58 8.93 0.38 1.10
N ASP A 59 8.59 1.37 0.30
CA ASP A 59 9.47 2.05 -0.65
C ASP A 59 9.99 3.40 -0.12
N VAL A 60 9.86 3.62 1.17
CA VAL A 60 10.37 4.76 1.93
C VAL A 60 11.34 4.23 3.00
N PRO A 61 12.50 4.88 3.23
CA PRO A 61 13.41 4.49 4.29
C PRO A 61 12.69 4.36 5.64
N ALA A 62 12.95 3.28 6.37
CA ALA A 62 12.20 2.92 7.58
C ALA A 62 12.16 4.04 8.62
N HIS A 63 13.28 4.74 8.85
CA HIS A 63 13.33 5.88 9.76
C HIS A 63 12.57 7.12 9.28
N ALA A 64 12.29 7.25 7.97
CA ALA A 64 11.43 8.28 7.43
C ALA A 64 9.93 7.88 7.48
N TYR A 65 9.64 6.58 7.57
CA TYR A 65 8.27 6.04 7.62
C TYR A 65 7.78 5.83 9.06
N THR A 66 8.00 6.81 9.92
CA THR A 66 7.57 6.84 11.32
C THR A 66 6.80 8.13 11.60
N TYR A 67 6.06 8.16 12.70
CA TYR A 67 5.59 9.45 13.23
C TYR A 67 6.79 10.29 13.69
N SER A 68 6.73 11.59 13.46
CA SER A 68 7.84 12.50 13.81
C SER A 68 8.13 12.56 15.32
N PHE A 69 7.14 12.26 16.14
CA PHE A 69 7.23 12.24 17.60
C PHE A 69 7.50 10.86 18.19
N GLU A 70 7.54 9.80 17.34
CA GLU A 70 7.78 8.43 17.75
C GLU A 70 8.80 7.77 16.82
N PRO A 71 10.08 8.16 16.86
CA PRO A 71 11.13 7.46 16.14
C PRO A 71 11.28 6.03 16.67
N TYR A 72 11.69 5.12 15.77
CA TYR A 72 11.76 3.69 16.12
C TYR A 72 13.14 3.12 15.80
N PRO A 73 13.98 2.81 16.82
CA PRO A 73 15.35 2.33 16.61
C PRO A 73 15.45 0.86 16.22
N GLU A 74 14.34 0.11 16.31
CA GLU A 74 14.34 -1.36 16.18
C GLU A 74 14.14 -1.89 14.76
N TRP A 75 14.16 -1.01 13.75
CA TRP A 75 14.05 -1.47 12.37
C TRP A 75 15.15 -2.48 12.03
N THR A 76 14.79 -3.57 11.32
CA THR A 76 15.76 -4.60 10.94
C THR A 76 16.42 -4.33 9.59
N ALA A 77 15.88 -3.39 8.80
CA ALA A 77 16.41 -3.07 7.47
C ALA A 77 16.12 -1.62 7.09
N PHE A 78 16.87 -1.12 6.09
CA PHE A 78 16.72 0.24 5.56
C PHE A 78 15.31 0.47 4.99
N TYR A 79 14.79 -0.48 4.21
CA TYR A 79 13.38 -0.53 3.82
C TYR A 79 12.70 -1.61 4.66
N ALA A 80 11.84 -1.20 5.58
CA ALA A 80 11.17 -2.11 6.52
C ALA A 80 10.15 -3.00 5.81
N ASN A 81 10.04 -4.26 6.25
CA ASN A 81 8.99 -5.15 5.80
C ASN A 81 7.61 -4.78 6.39
N GLY A 82 6.54 -5.21 5.72
CA GLY A 82 5.17 -4.87 6.12
C GLY A 82 4.81 -5.31 7.54
N GLY A 83 5.31 -6.45 8.00
CA GLY A 83 5.06 -6.97 9.35
C GLY A 83 5.69 -6.13 10.46
N GLU A 84 6.91 -5.59 10.22
CA GLU A 84 7.54 -4.67 11.16
C GLU A 84 6.79 -3.34 11.23
N ILE A 85 6.33 -2.82 10.10
CA ILE A 85 5.54 -1.58 10.05
C ILE A 85 4.21 -1.77 10.79
N GLN A 86 3.53 -2.89 10.59
CA GLN A 86 2.34 -3.25 11.35
C GLN A 86 2.61 -3.25 12.86
N THR A 87 3.69 -3.92 13.27
CA THR A 87 4.12 -3.99 14.68
C THR A 87 4.44 -2.62 15.25
N TYR A 88 5.09 -1.74 14.47
CA TYR A 88 5.37 -0.37 14.88
C TYR A 88 4.10 0.41 15.22
N PHE A 89 3.08 0.35 14.36
CA PHE A 89 1.81 1.05 14.60
C PHE A 89 1.04 0.49 15.80
N GLU A 90 1.07 -0.82 15.99
CA GLU A 90 0.46 -1.46 17.16
C GLU A 90 1.12 -1.02 18.46
N LYS A 91 2.45 -1.13 18.53
CA LYS A 91 3.23 -0.67 19.70
C LYS A 91 3.02 0.82 19.98
N THR A 92 2.93 1.64 18.93
CA THR A 92 2.66 3.07 19.07
C THR A 92 1.26 3.31 19.63
N ALA A 93 0.24 2.64 19.11
CA ALA A 93 -1.14 2.76 19.63
C ALA A 93 -1.25 2.31 21.10
N GLU A 94 -0.55 1.25 21.48
CA GLU A 94 -0.47 0.77 22.86
C GLU A 94 0.25 1.79 23.76
N LYS A 95 1.44 2.26 23.37
CA LYS A 95 2.26 3.22 24.12
C LYS A 95 1.50 4.50 24.42
N TYR A 96 0.77 5.02 23.44
CA TYR A 96 -0.05 6.23 23.61
C TYR A 96 -1.43 5.94 24.22
N GLY A 97 -1.73 4.69 24.52
CA GLY A 97 -2.96 4.25 25.18
C GLY A 97 -4.22 4.58 24.42
N VAL A 98 -4.19 4.47 23.06
CA VAL A 98 -5.36 4.72 22.22
C VAL A 98 -6.13 3.45 21.90
N MET A 99 -5.56 2.26 22.15
CA MET A 99 -6.23 0.97 21.92
C MET A 99 -7.65 0.87 22.52
N PRO A 100 -7.93 1.32 23.76
CA PRO A 100 -9.28 1.25 24.33
C PRO A 100 -10.31 2.11 23.60
N HIS A 101 -9.89 3.05 22.77
CA HIS A 101 -10.78 3.92 22.00
C HIS A 101 -11.06 3.38 20.58
N ILE A 102 -10.43 2.25 20.19
CA ILE A 102 -10.63 1.64 18.88
C ILE A 102 -11.70 0.54 18.99
N ARG A 103 -12.77 0.70 18.21
CA ARG A 103 -13.84 -0.29 18.08
C ARG A 103 -13.57 -1.09 16.80
N PHE A 104 -13.04 -2.28 16.96
CA PHE A 104 -12.83 -3.23 15.86
C PHE A 104 -14.14 -3.87 15.39
N ASN A 105 -14.13 -4.48 14.18
CA ASN A 105 -15.30 -5.09 13.55
C ASN A 105 -16.51 -4.13 13.47
N SER A 106 -16.20 -2.84 13.27
CA SER A 106 -17.16 -1.74 13.36
C SER A 106 -17.12 -0.89 12.08
N GLU A 107 -17.53 -1.50 10.96
CA GLU A 107 -17.57 -0.80 9.67
C GLU A 107 -18.64 0.28 9.67
N VAL A 108 -18.24 1.52 9.33
CA VAL A 108 -19.17 2.64 9.12
C VAL A 108 -19.66 2.57 7.67
N VAL A 109 -20.96 2.39 7.50
CA VAL A 109 -21.62 2.26 6.18
C VAL A 109 -22.32 3.54 5.74
N SER A 110 -22.60 4.45 6.68
CA SER A 110 -23.20 5.76 6.36
C SER A 110 -22.77 6.84 7.34
N THR A 111 -22.67 8.08 6.87
CA THR A 111 -22.55 9.28 7.68
C THR A 111 -23.52 10.33 7.13
N VAL A 112 -24.43 10.82 7.97
CA VAL A 112 -25.48 11.75 7.59
C VAL A 112 -25.45 12.97 8.51
N TRP A 113 -25.36 14.16 7.92
CA TRP A 113 -25.41 15.41 8.67
C TRP A 113 -26.85 15.76 9.08
N ASP A 114 -27.06 15.96 10.36
CA ASP A 114 -28.30 16.48 10.94
C ASP A 114 -28.12 17.99 11.18
N ALA A 115 -28.67 18.81 10.30
CA ALA A 115 -28.50 20.27 10.37
C ALA A 115 -29.22 20.91 11.58
N ASP A 116 -30.35 20.34 12.00
CA ASP A 116 -31.12 20.87 13.13
C ASP A 116 -30.41 20.69 14.46
N ARG A 117 -29.63 19.60 14.58
CA ARG A 117 -28.89 19.26 15.78
C ARG A 117 -27.40 19.56 15.68
N ALA A 118 -26.92 19.94 14.49
CA ALA A 118 -25.50 20.16 14.17
C ALA A 118 -24.61 18.95 14.57
N VAL A 119 -25.03 17.75 14.24
CA VAL A 119 -24.31 16.49 14.51
C VAL A 119 -24.29 15.57 13.29
N TRP A 120 -23.26 14.75 13.22
CA TRP A 120 -23.19 13.63 12.29
C TRP A 120 -23.82 12.39 12.91
N LYS A 121 -24.66 11.70 12.14
CA LYS A 121 -25.18 10.38 12.47
C LYS A 121 -24.45 9.33 11.65
N LEU A 122 -23.74 8.42 12.31
CA LEU A 122 -23.00 7.34 11.67
C LEU A 122 -23.78 6.04 11.84
N GLY A 123 -24.04 5.34 10.74
CA GLY A 123 -24.60 3.99 10.74
C GLY A 123 -23.48 2.97 10.63
N LEU A 124 -23.48 1.98 11.53
CA LEU A 124 -22.55 0.85 11.50
C LEU A 124 -23.19 -0.37 10.80
N VAL A 125 -22.36 -1.23 10.27
CA VAL A 125 -22.78 -2.45 9.56
C VAL A 125 -23.68 -3.37 10.40
N ASN A 126 -23.51 -3.35 11.72
CA ASN A 126 -24.34 -4.12 12.67
C ASN A 126 -25.71 -3.47 13.00
N GLY A 127 -26.04 -2.33 12.38
CA GLY A 127 -27.28 -1.58 12.61
C GLY A 127 -27.21 -0.55 13.76
N GLU A 128 -26.10 -0.49 14.49
CA GLU A 128 -25.89 0.55 15.52
C GLU A 128 -25.82 1.93 14.89
N GLN A 129 -26.39 2.93 15.58
CA GLN A 129 -26.29 4.34 15.22
C GLN A 129 -25.46 5.06 16.30
N VAL A 130 -24.51 5.87 15.85
CA VAL A 130 -23.69 6.69 16.73
C VAL A 130 -23.71 8.14 16.28
N GLU A 131 -23.46 9.07 17.19
CA GLU A 131 -23.44 10.50 16.91
C GLU A 131 -22.08 11.09 17.22
N ALA A 132 -21.64 12.01 16.36
CA ALA A 132 -20.42 12.78 16.56
C ALA A 132 -20.62 14.23 16.09
N ASP A 133 -19.89 15.14 16.72
CA ASP A 133 -19.86 16.54 16.31
C ASP A 133 -18.89 16.75 15.15
N VAL A 134 -17.85 15.89 15.07
CA VAL A 134 -16.84 15.89 14.01
C VAL A 134 -16.57 14.49 13.52
N VAL A 135 -16.48 14.30 12.20
CA VAL A 135 -16.06 13.03 11.58
C VAL A 135 -14.70 13.24 10.91
N ILE A 136 -13.74 12.36 11.24
CA ILE A 136 -12.44 12.31 10.60
C ILE A 136 -12.38 11.04 9.73
N ALA A 137 -12.42 11.20 8.41
CA ALA A 137 -12.31 10.09 7.48
C ALA A 137 -10.84 9.71 7.27
N ALA A 138 -10.37 8.69 7.99
CA ALA A 138 -9.03 8.13 7.91
C ALA A 138 -9.03 6.77 7.18
N SER A 139 -9.94 6.57 6.23
CA SER A 139 -10.22 5.30 5.56
C SER A 139 -9.12 4.84 4.60
N GLY A 140 -8.16 5.71 4.26
CA GLY A 140 -7.09 5.40 3.31
C GLY A 140 -7.58 5.37 1.84
N VAL A 141 -6.67 5.03 0.92
CA VAL A 141 -6.93 4.98 -0.54
C VAL A 141 -6.59 3.63 -1.16
N LEU A 142 -5.85 2.77 -0.47
CA LEU A 142 -5.39 1.46 -0.95
C LEU A 142 -6.08 0.33 -0.18
N HIS A 143 -7.41 0.27 -0.20
CA HIS A 143 -8.19 -0.71 0.55
C HIS A 143 -9.30 -1.42 -0.25
N HIS A 144 -9.60 -0.94 -1.47
CA HIS A 144 -10.53 -1.60 -2.39
C HIS A 144 -9.77 -2.26 -3.54
N PRO A 145 -9.61 -3.60 -3.55
CA PRO A 145 -8.96 -4.32 -4.64
C PRO A 145 -9.58 -4.00 -6.00
N ASN A 146 -8.74 -3.77 -6.99
CA ASN A 146 -9.18 -3.61 -8.37
C ASN A 146 -9.12 -4.97 -9.09
N ILE A 147 -10.22 -5.71 -9.08
CA ILE A 147 -10.32 -6.98 -9.82
C ILE A 147 -10.52 -6.65 -11.31
N PRO A 148 -9.64 -7.14 -12.19
CA PRO A 148 -9.73 -6.86 -13.62
C PRO A 148 -10.89 -7.63 -14.26
N ALA A 149 -11.56 -7.00 -15.23
CA ALA A 149 -12.61 -7.64 -16.03
C ALA A 149 -11.98 -8.51 -17.14
N ILE A 150 -11.33 -9.61 -16.74
CA ILE A 150 -10.77 -10.59 -17.69
C ILE A 150 -11.82 -11.69 -17.92
N PRO A 151 -12.22 -11.97 -19.18
CA PRO A 151 -13.18 -13.04 -19.47
C PRO A 151 -12.73 -14.38 -18.85
N GLY A 152 -13.65 -15.09 -18.21
CA GLY A 152 -13.43 -16.41 -17.64
C GLY A 152 -12.64 -16.43 -16.32
N LEU A 153 -12.31 -15.29 -15.72
CA LEU A 153 -11.58 -15.24 -14.45
C LEU A 153 -12.27 -16.05 -13.33
N ASP A 154 -13.59 -16.06 -13.31
CA ASP A 154 -14.46 -16.81 -12.40
C ASP A 154 -14.53 -18.31 -12.70
N THR A 155 -14.03 -18.77 -13.85
CA THR A 155 -14.00 -20.18 -14.25
C THR A 155 -12.72 -20.91 -13.87
N PHE A 156 -11.70 -20.18 -13.38
CA PHE A 156 -10.44 -20.76 -12.97
C PHE A 156 -10.64 -21.73 -11.80
N LYS A 157 -10.12 -22.96 -11.94
CA LYS A 157 -10.31 -24.03 -10.95
C LYS A 157 -9.20 -24.11 -9.90
N GLY A 158 -8.06 -23.46 -10.15
CA GLY A 158 -6.99 -23.29 -9.18
C GLY A 158 -7.29 -22.15 -8.20
N HIS A 159 -6.29 -21.71 -7.46
CA HIS A 159 -6.39 -20.58 -6.55
C HIS A 159 -6.25 -19.25 -7.30
N ALA A 160 -7.30 -18.42 -7.28
CA ALA A 160 -7.26 -17.08 -7.87
C ALA A 160 -7.61 -16.04 -6.81
N PHE A 161 -6.69 -15.12 -6.51
CA PHE A 161 -6.90 -14.10 -5.48
C PHE A 161 -6.16 -12.80 -5.77
N HIS A 162 -6.65 -11.73 -5.16
CA HIS A 162 -5.96 -10.44 -5.18
C HIS A 162 -4.95 -10.34 -4.03
N THR A 163 -3.83 -9.69 -4.28
CA THR A 163 -2.72 -9.59 -3.31
C THR A 163 -3.09 -8.96 -1.96
N ALA A 164 -4.10 -8.07 -1.93
CA ALA A 164 -4.66 -7.53 -0.69
C ALA A 164 -5.60 -8.50 0.05
N ARG A 165 -5.82 -9.69 -0.50
CA ARG A 165 -6.57 -10.80 0.10
C ARG A 165 -5.75 -12.06 -0.12
N TRP A 166 -4.51 -12.01 0.37
CA TRP A 166 -3.55 -13.09 0.20
C TRP A 166 -4.12 -14.40 0.73
N ASP A 167 -4.10 -15.42 -0.12
CA ASP A 167 -4.54 -16.78 0.21
C ASP A 167 -3.33 -17.57 0.69
N ASP A 168 -3.26 -17.81 1.99
CA ASP A 168 -2.14 -18.54 2.62
C ASP A 168 -2.16 -20.04 2.28
N ASP A 169 -3.30 -20.58 1.83
CA ASP A 169 -3.47 -21.97 1.44
C ASP A 169 -3.15 -22.23 -0.04
N ALA A 170 -2.95 -21.18 -0.83
CA ALA A 170 -2.64 -21.31 -2.26
C ALA A 170 -1.27 -21.96 -2.48
N PRO A 171 -1.16 -22.95 -3.39
CA PRO A 171 0.10 -23.58 -3.72
C PRO A 171 1.03 -22.58 -4.43
N ILE A 172 2.18 -22.34 -3.83
CA ILE A 172 3.25 -21.50 -4.38
C ILE A 172 4.50 -22.34 -4.63
N GLU A 173 4.94 -23.12 -3.62
CA GLU A 173 6.16 -23.91 -3.71
C GLU A 173 5.99 -25.07 -4.68
N GLY A 174 6.86 -25.11 -5.70
CA GLY A 174 6.80 -26.11 -6.77
C GLY A 174 5.62 -25.98 -7.72
N ALA A 175 4.82 -24.92 -7.62
CA ALA A 175 3.63 -24.69 -8.44
C ALA A 175 3.91 -23.83 -9.67
N LYS A 176 2.98 -23.92 -10.66
CA LYS A 176 2.93 -23.03 -11.83
C LYS A 176 2.08 -21.80 -11.46
N VAL A 177 2.71 -20.66 -11.27
CA VAL A 177 2.08 -19.45 -10.79
C VAL A 177 1.96 -18.41 -11.90
N GLY A 178 0.78 -17.84 -12.09
CA GLY A 178 0.55 -16.66 -12.91
C GLY A 178 0.44 -15.43 -12.01
N LEU A 179 1.16 -14.37 -12.36
CA LEU A 179 1.10 -13.07 -11.66
C LEU A 179 0.69 -11.98 -12.62
N ILE A 180 -0.48 -11.39 -12.43
CA ILE A 180 -0.99 -10.31 -13.28
C ILE A 180 -0.71 -8.97 -12.61
N GLY A 181 0.12 -8.16 -13.25
CA GLY A 181 0.47 -6.80 -12.81
C GLY A 181 1.92 -6.64 -12.39
N CYS A 182 2.48 -5.47 -12.72
CA CYS A 182 3.89 -5.13 -12.55
C CYS A 182 4.12 -3.82 -11.76
N GLY A 183 3.16 -3.39 -10.94
CA GLY A 183 3.39 -2.34 -9.94
C GLY A 183 4.31 -2.84 -8.81
N SER A 184 4.53 -2.02 -7.77
CA SER A 184 5.42 -2.37 -6.65
C SER A 184 5.12 -3.77 -6.08
N THR A 185 3.84 -4.10 -5.90
CA THR A 185 3.41 -5.42 -5.42
C THR A 185 3.86 -6.57 -6.34
N GLY A 186 3.63 -6.44 -7.65
CA GLY A 186 4.03 -7.48 -8.61
C GLY A 186 5.54 -7.69 -8.65
N ILE A 187 6.30 -6.59 -8.67
CA ILE A 187 7.77 -6.61 -8.63
C ILE A 187 8.29 -7.30 -7.36
N GLN A 188 7.73 -6.95 -6.20
CA GLN A 188 8.11 -7.55 -4.91
C GLN A 188 7.78 -9.05 -4.85
N ILE A 189 6.63 -9.47 -5.37
CA ILE A 189 6.25 -10.89 -5.42
C ILE A 189 7.21 -11.68 -6.32
N VAL A 190 7.54 -11.18 -7.53
CA VAL A 190 8.52 -11.85 -8.41
C VAL A 190 9.81 -12.14 -7.66
N THR A 191 10.34 -11.13 -6.96
CA THR A 191 11.62 -11.27 -6.24
C THR A 191 11.55 -12.23 -5.06
N ALA A 192 10.37 -12.40 -4.46
CA ALA A 192 10.18 -13.23 -3.27
C ALA A 192 9.88 -14.71 -3.55
N ILE A 193 9.27 -15.02 -4.72
CA ILE A 193 8.80 -16.39 -5.00
C ILE A 193 9.48 -17.05 -6.19
N ASN A 194 10.25 -16.36 -7.02
CA ASN A 194 10.85 -16.90 -8.25
C ASN A 194 11.66 -18.21 -8.06
N LYS A 195 12.31 -18.36 -6.90
CA LYS A 195 13.12 -19.53 -6.55
C LYS A 195 12.33 -20.65 -5.86
N LYS A 196 11.05 -20.41 -5.58
CA LYS A 196 10.17 -21.35 -4.88
C LYS A 196 9.21 -22.07 -5.83
N VAL A 197 8.89 -21.45 -6.96
CA VAL A 197 7.93 -21.96 -7.93
C VAL A 197 8.58 -22.88 -8.95
N GLU A 198 7.80 -23.79 -9.56
CA GLU A 198 8.21 -24.50 -10.77
C GLU A 198 8.28 -23.52 -11.94
N LYS A 199 7.26 -22.67 -12.07
CA LYS A 199 7.13 -21.69 -13.15
C LYS A 199 6.40 -20.45 -12.66
N LEU A 200 6.93 -19.26 -12.97
CA LEU A 200 6.27 -17.98 -12.73
C LEU A 200 6.02 -17.27 -14.07
N VAL A 201 4.78 -17.12 -14.47
CA VAL A 201 4.42 -16.29 -15.62
C VAL A 201 4.01 -14.90 -15.13
N HIS A 202 4.85 -13.90 -15.42
CA HIS A 202 4.62 -12.52 -15.03
C HIS A 202 3.97 -11.73 -16.17
N PHE A 203 2.65 -11.57 -16.12
CA PHE A 203 1.87 -10.85 -17.11
C PHE A 203 1.95 -9.34 -16.87
N GLN A 204 2.57 -8.63 -17.80
CA GLN A 204 2.76 -7.18 -17.78
C GLN A 204 2.11 -6.53 -19.00
N ARG A 205 1.08 -5.70 -18.81
CA ARG A 205 0.50 -4.95 -19.93
C ARG A 205 1.45 -3.86 -20.44
N SER A 206 2.19 -3.24 -19.55
CA SER A 206 3.25 -2.27 -19.83
C SER A 206 4.27 -2.31 -18.70
N PRO A 207 5.58 -2.42 -19.01
CA PRO A 207 6.63 -2.48 -17.99
C PRO A 207 6.69 -1.19 -17.17
N GLN A 208 7.36 -1.24 -16.02
CA GLN A 208 7.52 -0.11 -15.11
C GLN A 208 8.92 0.49 -15.20
N TRP A 209 9.01 1.79 -14.98
CA TRP A 209 10.25 2.44 -14.64
C TRP A 209 10.71 1.96 -13.26
N ILE A 210 11.86 1.28 -13.19
CA ILE A 210 12.40 0.75 -11.94
C ILE A 210 13.57 1.64 -11.49
N MET A 211 13.36 2.34 -10.38
CA MET A 211 14.39 3.12 -9.73
C MET A 211 15.27 2.21 -8.89
N PRO A 212 16.59 2.18 -9.14
CA PRO A 212 17.51 1.43 -8.30
C PRO A 212 17.58 2.05 -6.90
N VAL A 213 17.62 1.18 -5.90
CA VAL A 213 17.84 1.54 -4.50
C VAL A 213 18.72 0.50 -3.85
N GLU A 214 19.33 0.85 -2.72
CA GLU A 214 20.09 -0.10 -1.91
C GLU A 214 19.23 -0.59 -0.73
N GLN A 215 19.20 -1.89 -0.53
CA GLN A 215 18.60 -2.53 0.64
C GLN A 215 19.68 -3.21 1.45
N PHE A 216 19.71 -2.93 2.73
CA PHE A 216 20.62 -3.57 3.67
C PHE A 216 19.95 -3.78 5.03
N ALA A 217 20.45 -4.79 5.75
CA ALA A 217 19.99 -5.08 7.08
C ALA A 217 20.69 -4.18 8.11
N TYR A 218 19.95 -3.69 9.09
CA TYR A 218 20.54 -3.09 10.28
C TYR A 218 21.02 -4.18 11.24
N THR A 219 22.25 -4.05 11.68
CA THR A 219 22.84 -4.94 12.70
C THR A 219 22.34 -4.58 14.09
N GLU A 220 22.59 -5.43 15.08
CA GLU A 220 22.31 -5.07 16.48
C GLU A 220 23.13 -3.84 16.93
N ALA A 221 24.36 -3.71 16.42
CA ALA A 221 25.18 -2.53 16.71
C ALA A 221 24.58 -1.23 16.17
N ASP A 222 23.97 -1.27 14.98
CA ASP A 222 23.27 -0.12 14.40
C ASP A 222 22.06 0.26 15.26
N ARG A 223 21.24 -0.73 15.65
CA ARG A 223 20.07 -0.50 16.53
C ARG A 223 20.48 0.06 17.90
N GLU A 224 21.57 -0.47 18.47
CA GLU A 224 22.11 0.06 19.72
C GLU A 224 22.60 1.50 19.57
N ALA A 225 23.21 1.84 18.43
CA ALA A 225 23.61 3.22 18.13
C ALA A 225 22.39 4.14 18.04
N PHE A 226 21.32 3.73 17.35
CA PHE A 226 20.05 4.48 17.26
C PHE A 226 19.38 4.70 18.63
N ARG A 227 19.44 3.70 19.53
CA ARG A 227 18.92 3.84 20.91
C ARG A 227 19.73 4.85 21.71
N LYS A 228 21.05 4.88 21.53
CA LYS A 228 21.96 5.78 22.24
C LYS A 228 21.93 7.21 21.69
N ASP A 229 21.81 7.33 20.38
CA ASP A 229 21.83 8.61 19.69
C ASP A 229 20.69 8.67 18.64
N PRO A 230 19.51 9.15 19.05
CA PRO A 230 18.37 9.32 18.13
C PRO A 230 18.64 10.24 16.94
N SER A 231 19.66 11.14 17.00
CA SER A 231 19.99 12.03 15.87
C SER A 231 20.47 11.27 14.63
N LEU A 232 20.97 10.04 14.80
CA LEU A 232 21.34 9.17 13.68
C LEU A 232 20.12 8.77 12.85
N MET A 233 18.96 8.58 13.47
CA MET A 233 17.70 8.30 12.76
C MET A 233 17.22 9.55 12.00
N ASP A 234 17.35 10.73 12.60
CA ASP A 234 17.04 12.00 11.95
C ASP A 234 17.99 12.28 10.76
N ALA A 235 19.26 11.91 10.86
CA ALA A 235 20.22 12.03 9.77
C ALA A 235 19.80 11.20 8.54
N ILE A 236 19.21 10.02 8.73
CA ILE A 236 18.63 9.21 7.65
C ILE A 236 17.35 9.86 7.12
N ARG A 237 16.46 10.25 8.02
CA ARG A 237 15.14 10.83 7.71
C ARG A 237 15.24 12.12 6.90
N PHE A 238 16.23 12.95 7.20
CA PHE A 238 16.45 14.26 6.59
C PHE A 238 17.70 14.29 5.71
N SER A 239 18.20 13.14 5.28
CA SER A 239 19.35 13.09 4.39
C SER A 239 19.11 13.85 3.08
N ASP A 240 20.12 14.52 2.58
CA ASP A 240 20.06 15.23 1.28
C ASP A 240 19.68 14.29 0.15
N GLU A 241 20.12 13.03 0.22
CA GLU A 241 19.81 12.00 -0.76
C GLU A 241 18.29 11.70 -0.78
N TYR A 242 17.70 11.40 0.39
CA TYR A 242 16.27 11.09 0.49
C TYR A 242 15.42 12.32 0.14
N ILE A 243 15.69 13.46 0.74
CA ILE A 243 14.94 14.72 0.47
C ILE A 243 15.10 15.15 -0.99
N GLY A 244 16.31 15.02 -1.54
CA GLY A 244 16.58 15.30 -2.95
C GLY A 244 15.82 14.38 -3.90
N SER A 245 15.69 13.08 -3.56
CA SER A 245 14.89 12.13 -4.34
C SER A 245 13.40 12.48 -4.33
N VAL A 246 12.85 12.85 -3.16
CA VAL A 246 11.46 13.29 -3.01
C VAL A 246 11.20 14.56 -3.82
N ARG A 247 12.09 15.56 -3.74
CA ARG A 247 11.96 16.79 -4.54
C ARG A 247 11.98 16.50 -6.03
N ARG A 248 12.96 15.74 -6.51
CA ARG A 248 13.07 15.36 -7.92
C ARG A 248 11.80 14.70 -8.44
N PHE A 249 11.24 13.76 -7.66
CA PHE A 249 9.98 13.11 -8.02
C PHE A 249 8.81 14.10 -8.01
N THR A 250 8.75 14.99 -7.03
CA THR A 250 7.70 16.03 -6.94
C THR A 250 7.75 16.99 -8.13
N ASP A 251 8.93 17.46 -8.49
CA ASP A 251 9.12 18.34 -9.64
C ASP A 251 8.74 17.63 -10.94
N ALA A 252 9.13 16.35 -11.09
CA ALA A 252 8.79 15.53 -12.24
C ALA A 252 7.27 15.30 -12.42
N ILE A 253 6.49 15.14 -11.35
CA ILE A 253 5.02 14.97 -11.46
C ILE A 253 4.28 16.29 -11.61
N THR A 254 4.92 17.41 -11.24
CA THR A 254 4.31 18.74 -11.29
C THR A 254 4.49 19.38 -12.67
N ASP A 255 5.66 19.20 -13.27
CA ASP A 255 5.96 19.67 -14.62
C ASP A 255 6.43 18.53 -15.51
N PHE A 256 5.59 18.14 -16.46
CA PHE A 256 5.86 17.06 -17.41
C PHE A 256 7.04 17.31 -18.37
N HIS A 257 7.50 18.56 -18.46
CA HIS A 257 8.64 18.98 -19.25
C HIS A 257 9.89 19.25 -18.40
N SER A 258 9.81 18.98 -17.10
CA SER A 258 10.92 19.22 -16.19
C SER A 258 12.16 18.39 -16.54
N PRO A 259 13.38 18.90 -16.27
CA PRO A 259 14.60 18.11 -16.42
C PRO A 259 14.64 16.90 -15.46
N GLU A 260 13.91 16.94 -14.37
CA GLU A 260 13.82 15.87 -13.37
C GLU A 260 13.22 14.58 -13.94
N ILE A 261 12.20 14.67 -14.81
CA ILE A 261 11.67 13.49 -15.53
C ILE A 261 12.78 12.82 -16.32
N LYS A 262 13.58 13.61 -17.07
CA LYS A 262 14.68 13.08 -17.87
C LYS A 262 15.73 12.40 -16.99
N GLN A 263 16.06 13.00 -15.85
CA GLN A 263 16.99 12.40 -14.89
C GLN A 263 16.48 11.05 -14.37
N ILE A 264 15.19 10.96 -14.02
CA ILE A 264 14.57 9.71 -13.57
C ILE A 264 14.63 8.65 -14.68
N GLU A 265 14.27 9.03 -15.91
CA GLU A 265 14.32 8.13 -17.08
C GLU A 265 15.74 7.62 -17.32
N ASP A 266 16.74 8.51 -17.29
CA ASP A 266 18.15 8.15 -17.51
C ASP A 266 18.68 7.20 -16.42
N ILE A 267 18.37 7.46 -15.15
CA ILE A 267 18.77 6.58 -14.04
C ILE A 267 18.14 5.19 -14.21
N CYS A 268 16.85 5.14 -14.46
CA CYS A 268 16.13 3.85 -14.62
C CYS A 268 16.61 3.11 -15.87
N GLN A 269 16.86 3.82 -16.98
CA GLN A 269 17.35 3.20 -18.21
C GLN A 269 18.76 2.65 -18.04
N GLN A 270 19.67 3.41 -17.40
CA GLN A 270 21.01 2.95 -17.09
C GLN A 270 21.00 1.69 -16.21
N TYR A 271 20.09 1.64 -15.24
CA TYR A 271 19.93 0.47 -14.38
C TYR A 271 19.45 -0.76 -15.18
N LEU A 272 18.44 -0.60 -16.04
CA LEU A 272 17.98 -1.66 -16.95
C LEU A 272 19.13 -2.13 -17.86
N ASP A 273 19.86 -1.20 -18.48
CA ASP A 273 20.93 -1.50 -19.43
C ASP A 273 22.10 -2.24 -18.79
N ALA A 274 22.42 -1.89 -17.54
CA ALA A 274 23.48 -2.53 -16.78
C ALA A 274 23.13 -3.95 -16.33
N LYS A 275 21.84 -4.23 -16.10
CA LYS A 275 21.38 -5.50 -15.52
C LYS A 275 20.88 -6.52 -16.55
N ILE A 276 20.21 -6.07 -17.60
CA ILE A 276 19.59 -6.94 -18.60
C ILE A 276 20.38 -6.93 -19.89
N THR A 277 21.03 -8.05 -20.20
CA THR A 277 21.83 -8.24 -21.43
C THR A 277 21.07 -8.93 -22.55
N ASP A 278 20.06 -9.77 -22.23
CA ASP A 278 19.19 -10.41 -23.21
C ASP A 278 18.33 -9.36 -23.94
N PRO A 279 18.44 -9.24 -25.28
CA PRO A 279 17.74 -8.19 -26.02
C PRO A 279 16.22 -8.33 -26.00
N GLU A 280 15.70 -9.56 -26.00
CA GLU A 280 14.24 -9.82 -25.99
C GLU A 280 13.66 -9.44 -24.64
N LEU A 281 14.29 -9.89 -23.54
CA LEU A 281 13.86 -9.54 -22.20
C LEU A 281 13.98 -8.03 -21.96
N LYS A 282 15.08 -7.42 -22.44
CA LYS A 282 15.27 -5.94 -22.36
C LYS A 282 14.13 -5.21 -23.04
N GLN A 283 13.74 -5.62 -24.25
CA GLN A 283 12.62 -5.04 -24.97
C GLN A 283 11.31 -5.17 -24.19
N LYS A 284 11.05 -6.32 -23.58
CA LYS A 284 9.85 -6.57 -22.76
C LYS A 284 9.82 -5.71 -21.49
N LEU A 285 10.99 -5.32 -20.95
CA LEU A 285 11.12 -4.55 -19.71
C LEU A 285 11.34 -3.05 -19.92
N THR A 286 11.49 -2.58 -21.16
CA THR A 286 11.69 -1.16 -21.48
C THR A 286 10.35 -0.43 -21.53
N PRO A 287 10.09 0.56 -20.67
CA PRO A 287 8.87 1.35 -20.71
C PRO A 287 8.78 2.22 -21.97
N ASN A 288 7.59 2.35 -22.54
CA ASN A 288 7.29 3.17 -23.71
C ASN A 288 6.48 4.44 -23.39
N TYR A 289 6.54 4.89 -22.14
CA TYR A 289 5.86 6.08 -21.63
C TYR A 289 6.83 6.88 -20.73
N ARG A 290 6.54 8.17 -20.53
CA ARG A 290 7.36 9.02 -19.68
C ARG A 290 7.33 8.56 -18.22
N ALA A 291 8.46 8.62 -17.53
CA ALA A 291 8.49 8.41 -16.09
C ALA A 291 7.52 9.35 -15.37
N ALA A 292 7.15 9.04 -14.14
CA ALA A 292 6.16 9.78 -13.34
C ALA A 292 4.71 9.78 -13.87
N CYS A 293 4.42 9.30 -15.09
CA CYS A 293 3.03 9.04 -15.55
C CYS A 293 2.33 7.93 -14.76
N LYS A 294 3.09 7.11 -14.07
CA LYS A 294 2.65 6.13 -13.08
C LYS A 294 3.54 6.26 -11.86
N ARG A 295 3.11 5.71 -10.71
CA ARG A 295 3.97 5.62 -9.53
C ARG A 295 5.29 4.94 -9.91
N LEU A 296 6.40 5.58 -9.57
CA LEU A 296 7.73 5.02 -9.73
C LEU A 296 7.89 3.78 -8.83
N VAL A 297 8.46 2.72 -9.36
CA VAL A 297 8.69 1.49 -8.60
C VAL A 297 10.16 1.43 -8.18
N TYR A 298 10.40 1.16 -6.91
CA TYR A 298 11.73 1.05 -6.33
C TYR A 298 12.10 -0.42 -6.14
N SER A 299 13.27 -0.84 -6.61
CA SER A 299 13.75 -2.20 -6.38
C SER A 299 15.26 -2.29 -6.44
N TRP A 300 15.84 -3.06 -5.54
CA TRP A 300 17.28 -3.34 -5.48
C TRP A 300 17.68 -4.61 -6.26
N CYS A 301 16.73 -5.48 -6.63
CA CYS A 301 17.06 -6.81 -7.15
C CYS A 301 16.14 -7.31 -8.27
N TYR A 302 15.08 -6.57 -8.65
CA TYR A 302 14.10 -7.08 -9.62
C TYR A 302 14.73 -7.53 -10.94
N TYR A 303 15.66 -6.73 -11.52
CA TYR A 303 16.29 -7.08 -12.77
C TYR A 303 17.24 -8.27 -12.66
N ASP A 304 17.79 -8.55 -11.50
CA ASP A 304 18.57 -9.77 -11.26
C ASP A 304 17.63 -10.99 -11.13
N GLU A 305 16.55 -10.85 -10.40
CA GLU A 305 15.62 -11.95 -10.07
C GLU A 305 14.65 -12.31 -11.22
N VAL A 306 14.29 -11.36 -12.08
CA VAL A 306 13.42 -11.63 -13.24
C VAL A 306 14.11 -12.47 -14.32
N GLN A 307 15.44 -12.55 -14.30
CA GLN A 307 16.25 -13.41 -15.18
C GLN A 307 16.33 -14.89 -14.70
N ASN A 308 15.71 -15.20 -13.57
CA ASN A 308 15.68 -16.60 -13.11
C ASN A 308 14.97 -17.48 -14.18
N PRO A 309 15.52 -18.64 -14.53
CA PRO A 309 14.94 -19.53 -15.54
C PRO A 309 13.49 -19.97 -15.29
N SER A 310 13.00 -19.88 -14.05
CA SER A 310 11.59 -20.15 -13.72
C SER A 310 10.66 -18.98 -14.10
N VAL A 311 11.17 -17.78 -14.42
CA VAL A 311 10.38 -16.57 -14.66
C VAL A 311 10.20 -16.32 -16.15
N PHE A 312 8.96 -16.20 -16.58
CA PHE A 312 8.56 -15.91 -17.96
C PHE A 312 7.80 -14.59 -18.00
N VAL A 313 8.37 -13.58 -18.65
CA VAL A 313 7.72 -12.27 -18.81
C VAL A 313 6.84 -12.27 -20.04
N GLU A 314 5.53 -12.05 -19.83
CA GLU A 314 4.52 -11.94 -20.87
C GLU A 314 3.99 -10.51 -20.97
N THR A 315 4.20 -9.88 -22.15
CA THR A 315 3.75 -8.51 -22.42
C THR A 315 2.53 -8.44 -23.34
N GLY A 316 2.12 -9.56 -23.88
CA GLY A 316 0.90 -9.68 -24.71
C GLY A 316 -0.39 -9.44 -23.91
N SER A 317 -1.48 -9.23 -24.64
CA SER A 317 -2.79 -9.11 -24.01
C SER A 317 -3.35 -10.47 -23.65
N ILE A 318 -3.88 -10.63 -22.46
CA ILE A 318 -4.67 -11.78 -22.05
C ILE A 318 -5.98 -11.75 -22.85
N ALA A 319 -6.34 -12.88 -23.48
CA ALA A 319 -7.63 -13.06 -24.13
C ALA A 319 -8.69 -13.48 -23.11
N GLN A 320 -8.38 -14.51 -22.33
CA GLN A 320 -9.26 -15.04 -21.28
C GLN A 320 -8.50 -15.88 -20.28
N VAL A 321 -9.12 -16.10 -19.14
CA VAL A 321 -8.76 -17.15 -18.19
C VAL A 321 -9.58 -18.39 -18.52
N GLU A 322 -8.93 -19.56 -18.48
CA GLU A 322 -9.54 -20.86 -18.66
C GLU A 322 -9.46 -21.67 -17.37
N PRO A 323 -10.18 -22.79 -17.23
CA PRO A 323 -10.22 -23.53 -15.97
C PRO A 323 -8.86 -23.95 -15.38
N ASN A 324 -7.82 -24.08 -16.22
CA ASN A 324 -6.48 -24.53 -15.84
C ASN A 324 -5.37 -23.59 -16.30
N GLY A 325 -5.67 -22.33 -16.63
CA GLY A 325 -4.62 -21.41 -17.06
C GLY A 325 -5.10 -20.13 -17.72
N VAL A 326 -4.19 -19.46 -18.39
CA VAL A 326 -4.42 -18.19 -19.08
C VAL A 326 -4.11 -18.33 -20.56
N ARG A 327 -5.04 -17.91 -21.42
CA ARG A 327 -4.87 -17.81 -22.86
C ARG A 327 -4.56 -16.39 -23.28
N MET A 328 -3.48 -16.23 -24.05
CA MET A 328 -3.09 -14.95 -24.65
C MET A 328 -3.83 -14.72 -25.96
N LYS A 329 -3.89 -13.47 -26.44
CA LYS A 329 -4.54 -13.13 -27.72
C LYS A 329 -3.83 -13.72 -28.95
N ASP A 330 -2.55 -14.02 -28.88
CA ASP A 330 -1.78 -14.70 -29.92
C ASP A 330 -2.00 -16.21 -29.95
N GLY A 331 -2.81 -16.75 -29.03
CA GLY A 331 -3.13 -18.17 -28.91
C GLY A 331 -2.24 -18.92 -27.92
N THR A 332 -1.17 -18.32 -27.40
CA THR A 332 -0.32 -18.94 -26.39
C THR A 332 -1.12 -19.28 -25.14
N PHE A 333 -0.91 -20.48 -24.59
CA PHE A 333 -1.56 -20.94 -23.37
C PHE A 333 -0.56 -21.21 -22.26
N HIS A 334 -0.81 -20.64 -21.10
CA HIS A 334 -0.04 -20.88 -19.89
C HIS A 334 -0.88 -21.67 -18.91
N GLU A 335 -0.51 -22.95 -18.70
CA GLU A 335 -1.07 -23.77 -17.63
C GLU A 335 -0.62 -23.25 -16.27
N LEU A 336 -1.55 -23.11 -15.32
CA LEU A 336 -1.31 -22.52 -13.99
C LEU A 336 -2.10 -23.27 -12.92
N ASP A 337 -1.51 -23.37 -11.74
CA ASP A 337 -2.13 -23.87 -10.51
C ASP A 337 -2.68 -22.71 -9.66
N THR A 338 -1.98 -21.57 -9.68
CA THR A 338 -2.32 -20.38 -8.91
C THR A 338 -2.27 -19.14 -9.80
N LEU A 339 -3.26 -18.23 -9.64
CA LEU A 339 -3.35 -16.95 -10.35
C LEU A 339 -3.42 -15.79 -9.36
N ILE A 340 -2.35 -15.02 -9.28
CA ILE A 340 -2.21 -13.88 -8.35
C ILE A 340 -2.53 -12.58 -9.08
N LEU A 341 -3.49 -11.81 -8.56
CA LEU A 341 -3.89 -10.52 -9.10
C LEU A 341 -3.19 -9.38 -8.33
N ALA A 342 -2.07 -8.90 -8.85
CA ALA A 342 -1.36 -7.70 -8.37
C ALA A 342 -1.84 -6.46 -9.13
N THR A 343 -3.14 -6.31 -9.27
CA THR A 343 -3.81 -5.37 -10.17
C THR A 343 -4.17 -4.04 -9.52
N GLY A 344 -3.68 -3.82 -8.29
CA GLY A 344 -3.80 -2.56 -7.57
C GLY A 344 -5.18 -2.32 -6.98
N PHE A 345 -5.51 -1.06 -6.75
CA PHE A 345 -6.67 -0.64 -5.98
C PHE A 345 -7.49 0.41 -6.74
N LYS A 346 -8.75 0.55 -6.36
CA LYS A 346 -9.62 1.65 -6.79
C LYS A 346 -9.31 2.88 -5.94
N ALA A 347 -8.20 3.54 -6.23
CA ALA A 347 -7.65 4.63 -5.40
C ALA A 347 -8.53 5.90 -5.38
N ASP A 348 -9.49 6.03 -6.29
CA ASP A 348 -10.49 7.09 -6.37
C ASP A 348 -11.66 6.92 -5.39
N ARG A 349 -11.76 5.75 -4.72
CA ARG A 349 -12.90 5.44 -3.87
C ARG A 349 -12.86 6.11 -2.50
N PHE A 350 -11.71 6.45 -1.95
CA PHE A 350 -11.54 7.07 -0.63
C PHE A 350 -12.42 6.41 0.44
N ILE A 351 -13.41 7.15 0.97
CA ILE A 351 -14.36 6.67 1.98
C ILE A 351 -15.47 5.76 1.39
N ARG A 352 -15.64 5.75 0.08
CA ARG A 352 -16.64 4.87 -0.57
C ARG A 352 -16.34 3.39 -0.29
N PRO A 353 -17.36 2.52 -0.14
CA PRO A 353 -18.78 2.72 -0.45
C PRO A 353 -19.63 3.34 0.68
N THR A 354 -19.02 3.88 1.74
CA THR A 354 -19.76 4.56 2.80
C THR A 354 -20.58 5.71 2.21
N THR A 355 -21.89 5.71 2.45
CA THR A 355 -22.77 6.81 2.04
C THR A 355 -22.47 8.04 2.90
N VAL A 356 -22.16 9.18 2.27
CA VAL A 356 -21.91 10.44 2.97
C VAL A 356 -22.92 11.47 2.48
N LEU A 357 -23.81 11.91 3.38
CA LEU A 357 -24.81 12.94 3.10
C LEU A 357 -24.51 14.19 3.96
N GLY A 358 -24.19 15.28 3.30
CA GLY A 358 -23.95 16.57 3.93
C GLY A 358 -25.22 17.41 4.10
N GLU A 359 -25.02 18.71 4.29
CA GLU A 359 -26.11 19.67 4.45
C GLU A 359 -27.06 19.66 3.25
N GLY A 360 -28.38 19.69 3.55
CA GLY A 360 -29.43 19.61 2.52
C GLY A 360 -29.52 18.26 1.81
N GLY A 361 -28.91 17.19 2.36
CA GLY A 361 -28.93 15.84 1.81
C GLY A 361 -27.99 15.67 0.60
N ARG A 362 -27.06 16.57 0.36
CA ARG A 362 -26.07 16.46 -0.73
C ARG A 362 -25.18 15.24 -0.51
N SER A 363 -25.11 14.40 -1.53
CA SER A 363 -24.20 13.25 -1.53
C SER A 363 -22.76 13.66 -1.83
N LEU A 364 -21.80 12.96 -1.27
CA LEU A 364 -20.39 13.06 -1.70
C LEU A 364 -20.19 12.47 -3.12
N ASP A 365 -21.19 11.73 -3.62
CA ASP A 365 -21.16 11.12 -4.96
C ASP A 365 -21.79 12.04 -6.05
N ASP A 366 -22.39 13.18 -5.66
CA ASP A 366 -22.90 14.22 -6.57
C ASP A 366 -21.74 15.10 -7.07
#